data_93f617578bdd395ce297094c66234fab
#
_entry.id   93f617578bdd395ce297094c66234fab
#
_cell.length_a   1.000
_cell.length_b   1.000
_cell.length_c   1.000
_cell.angle_alpha   90.00
_cell.angle_beta   90.00
_cell.angle_gamma   90.00
#
_symmetry.space_group_name_H-M   'P 1'
#
loop_
_entity.id
_entity.type
_entity.pdbx_description
1 polymer ?
#
loop_
_entity_poly.entity_id
_entity_poly.type
_entity_poly.pdbx_seq_one_letter_code
_entity_poly.pdbx_strand_id
1 'polypeptide(L)'
;SYCHAMGILITANHIEMVLVNLGDEIIKKDRIRLKFTAELSYCTEVAQKVKTFLEGEVAKDTLLGIGVAIPGIIDQKERIVLKSHALGIENYSLRFLEQALEIPVYFENDANAAMLAEKKQKYPNAIYLSLNHTLGGAFCIDGKLFRGQNQKAGEFGHIILVPGGR
;
A
#
# COMPACT_ATOMS: atom_id res chain seq x y z
N SER A 1 11.50 22.16 3.49
CA SER A 1 11.10 21.24 4.58
C SER A 1 12.07 20.08 4.62
N TYR A 2 12.65 19.82 5.79
CA TYR A 2 13.62 18.72 5.96
C TYR A 2 12.94 17.38 6.29
N CYS A 3 11.61 17.32 6.38
CA CYS A 3 10.90 16.10 6.68
C CYS A 3 10.45 15.38 5.40
N HIS A 4 10.53 14.06 5.44
CA HIS A 4 10.23 13.17 4.34
C HIS A 4 9.25 12.08 4.77
N ALA A 5 8.56 11.49 3.81
CA ALA A 5 7.80 10.26 3.97
C ALA A 5 8.16 9.30 2.83
N MET A 6 8.07 8.03 3.10
CA MET A 6 8.31 6.98 2.10
C MET A 6 7.05 6.20 1.83
N GLY A 7 6.81 5.86 0.57
CA GLY A 7 5.78 4.92 0.15
C GLY A 7 6.41 3.64 -0.41
N ILE A 8 5.80 2.50 -0.11
CA ILE A 8 6.13 1.20 -0.69
C ILE A 8 4.85 0.59 -1.25
N LEU A 9 4.85 0.19 -2.51
CA LEU A 9 3.81 -0.66 -3.08
C LEU A 9 4.37 -2.08 -3.23
N ILE A 10 3.73 -3.05 -2.59
CA ILE A 10 4.06 -4.47 -2.72
C ILE A 10 3.12 -5.09 -3.76
N THR A 11 3.69 -5.76 -4.74
CA THR A 11 2.97 -6.57 -5.73
C THR A 11 3.48 -8.01 -5.71
N ALA A 12 2.87 -8.89 -6.50
CA ALA A 12 3.30 -10.29 -6.57
C ALA A 12 4.74 -10.47 -7.08
N ASN A 13 5.24 -9.55 -7.92
CA ASN A 13 6.52 -9.74 -8.62
C ASN A 13 7.54 -8.61 -8.41
N HIS A 14 7.15 -7.52 -7.78
CA HIS A 14 8.05 -6.37 -7.55
C HIS A 14 7.56 -5.51 -6.39
N ILE A 15 8.44 -4.65 -5.91
CA ILE A 15 8.12 -3.54 -5.02
C ILE A 15 8.41 -2.23 -5.75
N GLU A 16 7.58 -1.23 -5.51
CA GLU A 16 7.83 0.14 -5.92
C GLU A 16 8.04 1.00 -4.68
N MET A 17 9.03 1.86 -4.72
CA MET A 17 9.39 2.74 -3.61
C MET A 17 9.38 4.18 -4.08
N VAL A 18 8.87 5.07 -3.25
CA VAL A 18 8.86 6.50 -3.50
C VAL A 18 9.23 7.25 -2.23
N LEU A 19 10.09 8.24 -2.35
CA LEU A 19 10.43 9.19 -1.30
C LEU A 19 9.86 10.54 -1.68
N VAL A 20 9.12 11.16 -0.75
CA VAL A 20 8.50 12.47 -0.95
C VAL A 20 8.86 13.42 0.19
N ASN A 21 8.88 14.72 -0.10
CA ASN A 21 8.94 15.74 0.93
C ASN A 21 7.53 16.19 1.37
N LEU A 22 7.42 17.03 2.39
CA LEU A 22 6.12 17.55 2.85
C LEU A 22 5.42 18.49 1.85
N GLY A 23 6.07 18.88 0.77
CA GLY A 23 5.49 19.62 -0.35
C GLY A 23 4.92 18.73 -1.43
N ASP A 24 4.83 17.42 -1.18
CA ASP A 24 4.38 16.40 -2.15
C ASP A 24 5.28 16.24 -3.39
N GLU A 25 6.51 16.73 -3.33
CA GLU A 25 7.48 16.54 -4.39
C GLU A 25 8.14 15.17 -4.27
N ILE A 26 8.20 14.45 -5.38
CA ILE A 26 8.92 13.17 -5.46
C ILE A 26 10.42 13.47 -5.52
N ILE A 27 11.14 13.04 -4.47
CA ILE A 27 12.59 13.15 -4.37
C ILE A 27 13.28 12.00 -5.10
N LYS A 28 12.75 10.78 -4.89
CA LYS A 28 13.31 9.57 -5.49
C LYS A 28 12.19 8.54 -5.68
N LYS A 29 12.29 7.76 -6.74
CA LYS A 29 11.45 6.57 -6.96
C LYS A 29 12.26 5.46 -7.56
N ASP A 30 11.90 4.23 -7.23
CA ASP A 30 12.52 3.03 -7.80
C ASP A 30 11.50 1.88 -7.86
N ARG A 31 11.75 0.95 -8.77
CA ARG A 31 10.98 -0.28 -8.94
C ARG A 31 11.93 -1.44 -9.04
N ILE A 32 11.83 -2.36 -8.08
CA ILE A 32 12.73 -3.50 -7.95
C ILE A 32 11.94 -4.79 -8.16
N ARG A 33 12.46 -5.67 -8.99
CA ARG A 33 11.90 -7.02 -9.14
C ARG A 33 12.17 -7.81 -7.86
N LEU A 34 11.12 -8.15 -7.15
CA LEU A 34 11.15 -8.93 -5.92
C LEU A 34 9.85 -9.72 -5.83
N LYS A 35 9.93 -11.02 -6.07
CA LYS A 35 8.77 -11.91 -5.99
C LYS A 35 8.31 -12.02 -4.54
N PHE A 36 7.04 -11.75 -4.31
CA PHE A 36 6.44 -11.92 -2.99
C PHE A 36 6.49 -13.38 -2.55
N THR A 37 6.89 -13.59 -1.30
CA THR A 37 6.72 -14.86 -0.58
C THR A 37 6.19 -14.57 0.82
N ALA A 38 5.45 -15.52 1.40
CA ALA A 38 4.93 -15.37 2.77
C ALA A 38 5.99 -15.64 3.86
N GLU A 39 7.25 -15.77 3.49
CA GLU A 39 8.35 -16.11 4.39
C GLU A 39 8.96 -14.87 5.05
N LEU A 40 9.57 -15.05 6.21
CA LEU A 40 10.26 -13.98 6.95
C LEU A 40 11.44 -13.40 6.15
N SER A 41 12.10 -14.21 5.35
CA SER A 41 13.18 -13.78 4.45
C SER A 41 12.76 -12.66 3.50
N TYR A 42 11.52 -12.68 3.02
CA TYR A 42 10.97 -11.60 2.20
C TYR A 42 10.93 -10.27 2.95
N CYS A 43 10.47 -10.27 4.21
CA CYS A 43 10.43 -9.06 5.03
C CYS A 43 11.83 -8.47 5.24
N THR A 44 12.81 -9.34 5.50
CA THR A 44 14.22 -8.93 5.65
C THR A 44 14.78 -8.35 4.35
N GLU A 45 14.46 -8.96 3.22
CA GLU A 45 14.90 -8.49 1.91
C GLU A 45 14.26 -7.13 1.56
N VAL A 46 12.96 -6.94 1.81
CA VAL A 46 12.31 -5.63 1.66
C VAL A 46 13.00 -4.58 2.52
N ALA A 47 13.25 -4.86 3.79
CA ALA A 47 13.93 -3.93 4.69
C ALA A 47 15.33 -3.56 4.20
N GLN A 48 16.10 -4.51 3.66
CA GLN A 48 17.41 -4.23 3.08
C GLN A 48 17.29 -3.33 1.83
N LYS A 49 16.31 -3.56 0.96
CA LYS A 49 16.05 -2.71 -0.21
C LYS A 49 15.67 -1.29 0.20
N VAL A 50 14.83 -1.15 1.22
CA VAL A 50 14.45 0.15 1.80
C VAL A 50 15.68 0.89 2.34
N LYS A 51 16.53 0.21 3.09
CA LYS A 51 17.76 0.79 3.62
C LYS A 51 18.66 1.32 2.50
N THR A 52 18.91 0.51 1.48
CA THR A 52 19.71 0.91 0.31
C THR A 52 19.07 2.06 -0.45
N PHE A 53 17.73 2.06 -0.59
CA PHE A 53 17.00 3.15 -1.26
C PHE A 53 17.14 4.49 -0.54
N LEU A 54 17.20 4.47 0.79
CA LEU A 54 17.30 5.68 1.62
C LEU A 54 18.74 6.16 1.83
N GLU A 55 19.75 5.36 1.50
CA GLU A 55 21.16 5.72 1.66
C GLU A 55 21.52 7.01 0.92
N GLY A 56 22.06 7.98 1.66
CA GLY A 56 22.49 9.29 1.11
C GLY A 56 21.36 10.28 0.81
N GLU A 57 20.09 9.88 0.95
CA GLU A 57 18.95 10.75 0.59
C GLU A 57 18.38 11.50 1.80
N VAL A 58 18.26 10.83 2.93
CA VAL A 58 17.62 11.38 4.12
C VAL A 58 18.38 11.02 5.40
N ALA A 59 18.49 11.97 6.31
CA ALA A 59 18.90 11.69 7.66
C ALA A 59 17.76 10.90 8.37
N LYS A 60 18.13 9.93 9.18
CA LYS A 60 17.19 8.97 9.82
C LYS A 60 16.11 9.67 10.66
N ASP A 61 16.43 10.80 11.24
CA ASP A 61 15.56 11.65 12.07
C ASP A 61 14.61 12.54 11.26
N THR A 62 14.76 12.62 9.94
CA THR A 62 13.90 13.40 9.06
C THR A 62 12.83 12.57 8.35
N LEU A 63 12.89 11.24 8.42
CA LEU A 63 11.89 10.35 7.86
C LEU A 63 10.75 10.12 8.86
N LEU A 64 9.57 10.65 8.56
CA LEU A 64 8.40 10.58 9.44
C LEU A 64 7.80 9.18 9.55
N GLY A 65 7.91 8.38 8.49
CA GLY A 65 7.37 7.03 8.45
C GLY A 65 7.28 6.48 7.04
N ILE A 66 6.80 5.23 6.97
CA ILE A 66 6.63 4.48 5.72
C ILE A 66 5.17 4.08 5.57
N GLY A 67 4.54 4.50 4.47
CA GLY A 67 3.25 3.95 4.03
C GLY A 67 3.48 2.71 3.17
N VAL A 68 2.87 1.59 3.51
CA VAL A 68 2.97 0.34 2.74
C VAL A 68 1.60 0.00 2.14
N ALA A 69 1.51 0.05 0.82
CA ALA A 69 0.34 -0.34 0.06
C ALA A 69 0.44 -1.80 -0.36
N ILE A 70 -0.59 -2.58 -0.05
CA ILE A 70 -0.65 -4.03 -0.31
C ILE A 70 -2.00 -4.37 -0.93
N PRO A 71 -2.05 -5.16 -2.02
CA PRO A 71 -3.31 -5.63 -2.56
C PRO A 71 -4.00 -6.60 -1.59
N GLY A 72 -5.26 -6.35 -1.28
CA GLY A 72 -6.06 -7.19 -0.40
C GLY A 72 -6.79 -6.44 0.71
N ILE A 73 -7.50 -7.20 1.52
CA ILE A 73 -8.29 -6.69 2.65
C ILE A 73 -7.39 -6.66 3.88
N ILE A 74 -7.21 -5.47 4.47
CA ILE A 74 -6.30 -5.27 5.60
C ILE A 74 -7.08 -4.93 6.87
N ASP A 75 -6.83 -5.66 7.94
CA ASP A 75 -7.19 -5.27 9.29
C ASP A 75 -6.08 -4.37 9.84
N GLN A 76 -6.36 -3.07 9.91
CA GLN A 76 -5.41 -2.05 10.36
C GLN A 76 -5.05 -2.21 11.84
N LYS A 77 -6.02 -2.63 12.65
CA LYS A 77 -5.84 -2.76 14.10
C LYS A 77 -4.96 -3.95 14.44
N GLU A 78 -5.26 -5.08 13.83
CA GLU A 78 -4.51 -6.32 14.09
C GLU A 78 -3.23 -6.42 13.24
N ARG A 79 -3.07 -5.55 12.23
CA ARG A 79 -1.97 -5.58 11.25
C ARG A 79 -1.88 -6.92 10.54
N ILE A 80 -2.99 -7.32 9.96
CA ILE A 80 -3.15 -8.58 9.24
C ILE A 80 -3.72 -8.30 7.86
N VAL A 81 -3.17 -8.93 6.82
CA VAL A 81 -3.84 -9.09 5.55
C VAL A 81 -4.83 -10.24 5.72
N LEU A 82 -6.11 -9.92 5.81
CA LEU A 82 -7.17 -10.93 5.98
C LEU A 82 -7.23 -11.85 4.76
N LYS A 83 -7.14 -11.27 3.56
CA LYS A 83 -7.11 -12.00 2.31
C LYS A 83 -6.52 -11.15 1.19
N SER A 84 -5.62 -11.74 0.42
CA SER A 84 -5.12 -11.19 -0.83
C SER A 84 -5.08 -12.27 -1.91
N HIS A 85 -5.93 -12.12 -2.93
CA HIS A 85 -5.91 -13.01 -4.09
C HIS A 85 -4.64 -12.78 -4.93
N ALA A 86 -4.22 -11.53 -5.06
CA ALA A 86 -3.05 -11.16 -5.84
C ALA A 86 -1.74 -11.73 -5.27
N LEU A 87 -1.63 -11.85 -3.94
CA LEU A 87 -0.46 -12.38 -3.25
C LEU A 87 -0.62 -13.85 -2.82
N GLY A 88 -1.83 -14.43 -2.95
CA GLY A 88 -2.11 -15.81 -2.56
C GLY A 88 -1.99 -16.06 -1.06
N ILE A 89 -2.35 -15.07 -0.22
CA ILE A 89 -2.26 -15.16 1.24
C ILE A 89 -3.60 -14.92 1.93
N GLU A 90 -3.72 -15.49 3.10
CA GLU A 90 -4.87 -15.31 4.01
C GLU A 90 -4.37 -15.31 5.46
N ASN A 91 -4.92 -14.40 6.28
CA ASN A 91 -4.54 -14.18 7.69
C ASN A 91 -3.02 -13.96 7.88
N TYR A 92 -2.39 -13.23 6.96
CA TYR A 92 -0.96 -12.98 6.97
C TYR A 92 -0.60 -11.79 7.88
N SER A 93 0.27 -12.02 8.86
CA SER A 93 0.73 -10.98 9.77
C SER A 93 1.72 -10.02 9.12
N LEU A 94 1.44 -8.72 9.22
CA LEU A 94 2.32 -7.64 8.78
C LEU A 94 3.34 -7.20 9.85
N ARG A 95 3.24 -7.76 11.05
CA ARG A 95 4.11 -7.37 12.19
C ARG A 95 5.59 -7.65 11.92
N PHE A 96 5.91 -8.71 11.20
CA PHE A 96 7.29 -9.03 10.84
C PHE A 96 7.89 -8.00 9.88
N LEU A 97 7.11 -7.52 8.91
CA LEU A 97 7.55 -6.47 8.01
C LEU A 97 7.74 -5.13 8.76
N GLU A 98 6.82 -4.80 9.65
CA GLU A 98 6.92 -3.63 10.52
C GLU A 98 8.19 -3.66 11.38
N GLN A 99 8.47 -4.81 12.01
CA GLN A 99 9.68 -5.00 12.82
C GLN A 99 10.96 -4.90 11.99
N ALA A 100 10.98 -5.49 10.80
CA ALA A 100 12.14 -5.48 9.91
C ALA A 100 12.48 -4.07 9.39
N LEU A 101 11.49 -3.23 9.19
CA LEU A 101 11.67 -1.85 8.70
C LEU A 101 12.23 -0.89 9.77
N GLU A 102 12.00 -1.17 11.06
CA GLU A 102 12.50 -0.36 12.20
C GLU A 102 12.14 1.15 12.14
N ILE A 103 11.09 1.49 11.41
CA ILE A 103 10.57 2.84 11.18
C ILE A 103 9.05 2.75 11.35
N PRO A 104 8.36 3.79 11.82
CA PRO A 104 6.90 3.77 11.92
C PRO A 104 6.25 3.42 10.58
N VAL A 105 5.40 2.39 10.56
CA VAL A 105 4.75 1.88 9.33
C VAL A 105 3.23 2.03 9.42
N TYR A 106 2.64 2.46 8.33
CA TYR A 106 1.21 2.47 8.10
C TYR A 106 0.86 1.59 6.91
N PHE A 107 0.00 0.61 7.11
CA PHE A 107 -0.45 -0.30 6.05
C PHE A 107 -1.78 0.15 5.46
N GLU A 108 -1.95 0.02 4.15
CA GLU A 108 -3.19 0.31 3.48
C GLU A 108 -3.39 -0.62 2.26
N ASN A 109 -4.64 -0.86 1.90
CA ASN A 109 -4.97 -1.47 0.62
C ASN A 109 -4.47 -0.59 -0.53
N ASP A 110 -3.98 -1.18 -1.60
CA ASP A 110 -3.37 -0.47 -2.74
C ASP A 110 -4.33 0.50 -3.43
N ALA A 111 -5.60 0.12 -3.67
CA ALA A 111 -6.59 1.01 -4.26
C ALA A 111 -6.99 2.14 -3.30
N ASN A 112 -7.09 1.84 -2.01
CA ASN A 112 -7.33 2.85 -0.98
C ASN A 112 -6.18 3.85 -0.88
N ALA A 113 -4.94 3.37 -0.92
CA ALA A 113 -3.75 4.22 -0.91
C ALA A 113 -3.71 5.16 -2.14
N ALA A 114 -4.02 4.63 -3.33
CA ALA A 114 -4.13 5.42 -4.54
C ALA A 114 -5.24 6.48 -4.44
N MET A 115 -6.42 6.11 -3.92
CA MET A 115 -7.51 7.06 -3.68
C MET A 115 -7.11 8.18 -2.71
N LEU A 116 -6.37 7.85 -1.66
CA LEU A 116 -5.87 8.84 -0.70
C LEU A 116 -4.88 9.81 -1.33
N ALA A 117 -4.06 9.35 -2.28
CA ALA A 117 -3.14 10.21 -3.03
C ALA A 117 -3.89 11.20 -3.93
N GLU A 118 -4.95 10.75 -4.60
CA GLU A 118 -5.78 11.60 -5.47
C GLU A 118 -6.68 12.58 -4.69
N LYS A 119 -7.04 12.25 -3.46
CA LYS A 119 -7.93 13.04 -2.60
C LYS A 119 -7.47 14.48 -2.41
N LYS A 120 -6.17 14.74 -2.43
CA LYS A 120 -5.62 16.10 -2.29
C LYS A 120 -6.12 17.05 -3.40
N GLN A 121 -6.72 16.54 -4.46
CA GLN A 121 -6.97 17.31 -5.68
C GLN A 121 -8.39 17.78 -5.93
N LYS A 122 -9.36 17.74 -5.07
CA LYS A 122 -10.65 18.42 -5.32
C LYS A 122 -11.94 17.60 -5.28
N TYR A 123 -11.92 16.29 -5.11
CA TYR A 123 -13.14 15.51 -5.21
C TYR A 123 -13.57 14.96 -3.86
N PRO A 124 -14.53 15.62 -3.15
CA PRO A 124 -15.04 15.12 -1.87
C PRO A 124 -15.80 13.79 -2.03
N ASN A 125 -16.39 13.57 -3.21
CA ASN A 125 -17.08 12.33 -3.54
C ASN A 125 -16.51 11.80 -4.84
N ALA A 126 -15.85 10.64 -4.77
CA ALA A 126 -15.16 10.03 -5.92
C ALA A 126 -15.06 8.52 -5.78
N ILE A 127 -14.93 7.86 -6.91
CA ILE A 127 -14.62 6.43 -7.03
C ILE A 127 -13.28 6.32 -7.74
N TYR A 128 -12.37 5.56 -7.16
CA TYR A 128 -11.12 5.15 -7.81
C TYR A 128 -11.27 3.74 -8.36
N LEU A 129 -10.89 3.52 -9.60
CA LEU A 129 -10.86 2.21 -10.24
C LEU A 129 -9.43 1.90 -10.67
N SER A 130 -8.90 0.80 -10.16
CA SER A 130 -7.60 0.25 -10.55
C SER A 130 -7.82 -0.86 -11.59
N LEU A 131 -7.49 -0.57 -12.85
CA LEU A 131 -7.65 -1.47 -13.98
C LEU A 131 -6.32 -2.13 -14.32
N ASN A 132 -5.92 -3.12 -13.54
CA ASN A 132 -4.72 -3.92 -13.74
C ASN A 132 -5.09 -5.37 -14.11
N HIS A 133 -4.32 -6.36 -13.68
CA HIS A 133 -4.69 -7.77 -13.82
C HIS A 133 -5.95 -8.15 -13.03
N THR A 134 -6.28 -7.37 -12.02
CA THR A 134 -7.51 -7.43 -11.25
C THR A 134 -8.18 -6.07 -11.23
N LEU A 135 -9.49 -6.06 -11.06
CA LEU A 135 -10.24 -4.84 -10.85
C LEU A 135 -10.27 -4.54 -9.35
N GLY A 136 -9.57 -3.51 -8.96
CA GLY A 136 -9.61 -2.94 -7.61
C GLY A 136 -10.37 -1.62 -7.59
N GLY A 137 -10.77 -1.15 -6.41
CA GLY A 137 -11.37 0.16 -6.29
C GLY A 137 -11.45 0.67 -4.87
N ALA A 138 -11.74 1.95 -4.76
CA ALA A 138 -11.93 2.64 -3.51
C ALA A 138 -13.00 3.74 -3.64
N PHE A 139 -13.64 4.08 -2.52
CA PHE A 139 -14.62 5.16 -2.43
C PHE A 139 -14.09 6.28 -1.54
N CYS A 140 -14.29 7.51 -1.97
CA CYS A 140 -14.20 8.69 -1.13
C CYS A 140 -15.60 9.31 -1.02
N ILE A 141 -16.09 9.51 0.20
CA ILE A 141 -17.38 10.11 0.49
C ILE A 141 -17.15 11.24 1.50
N ASP A 142 -17.64 12.42 1.19
CA ASP A 142 -17.45 13.65 1.99
C ASP A 142 -15.98 13.89 2.39
N GLY A 143 -15.09 13.66 1.44
CA GLY A 143 -13.67 13.83 1.63
C GLY A 143 -13.02 12.75 2.53
N LYS A 144 -13.70 11.65 2.83
CA LYS A 144 -13.18 10.55 3.65
C LYS A 144 -13.20 9.25 2.87
N LEU A 145 -12.14 8.47 3.05
CA LEU A 145 -12.08 7.12 2.50
C LEU A 145 -13.16 6.24 3.17
N PHE A 146 -14.03 5.68 2.36
CA PHE A 146 -15.09 4.78 2.83
C PHE A 146 -14.62 3.33 2.73
N ARG A 147 -14.40 2.68 3.87
CA ARG A 147 -13.90 1.30 3.95
C ARG A 147 -15.00 0.24 4.08
N GLY A 148 -16.22 0.67 4.41
CA GLY A 148 -17.31 -0.25 4.78
C GLY A 148 -17.08 -0.90 6.15
N GLN A 149 -18.08 -1.66 6.59
CA GLN A 149 -18.07 -2.28 7.91
C GLN A 149 -16.94 -3.31 8.09
N ASN A 150 -16.61 -4.06 7.03
CA ASN A 150 -15.63 -5.16 7.05
C ASN A 150 -14.41 -4.89 6.18
N GLN A 151 -14.03 -3.63 5.95
CA GLN A 151 -12.91 -3.22 5.08
C GLN A 151 -13.06 -3.70 3.63
N LYS A 152 -14.29 -3.98 3.16
CA LYS A 152 -14.58 -4.56 1.84
C LYS A 152 -15.24 -3.59 0.85
N ALA A 153 -15.33 -2.30 1.19
CA ALA A 153 -15.80 -1.33 0.22
C ALA A 153 -14.81 -1.24 -0.95
N GLY A 154 -15.33 -1.15 -2.17
CA GLY A 154 -14.49 -1.05 -3.37
C GLY A 154 -14.07 -2.38 -3.99
N GLU A 155 -14.51 -3.51 -3.48
CA GLU A 155 -14.26 -4.85 -4.04
C GLU A 155 -15.02 -5.09 -5.35
N PHE A 156 -14.84 -4.21 -6.35
CA PHE A 156 -15.57 -4.23 -7.63
C PHE A 156 -15.31 -5.48 -8.46
N GLY A 157 -14.14 -6.08 -8.36
CA GLY A 157 -13.78 -7.30 -9.07
C GLY A 157 -14.64 -8.52 -8.69
N HIS A 158 -15.39 -8.43 -7.59
CA HIS A 158 -16.28 -9.49 -7.12
C HIS A 158 -17.76 -9.25 -7.46
N ILE A 159 -18.10 -8.17 -8.18
CA ILE A 159 -19.47 -7.89 -8.61
C ILE A 159 -19.83 -8.78 -9.79
N ILE A 160 -20.92 -9.52 -9.67
CA ILE A 160 -21.47 -10.32 -10.75
C ILE A 160 -22.37 -9.42 -11.60
N LEU A 161 -21.93 -9.06 -12.80
CA LEU A 161 -22.68 -8.22 -13.73
C LEU A 161 -23.66 -9.02 -14.59
N VAL A 162 -23.35 -10.28 -14.87
CA VAL A 162 -24.16 -11.20 -15.68
C VAL A 162 -24.23 -12.54 -14.97
N PRO A 163 -25.43 -13.09 -14.72
CA PRO A 163 -25.57 -14.44 -14.13
C PRO A 163 -24.83 -15.49 -14.99
N GLY A 164 -23.94 -16.26 -14.35
CA GLY A 164 -23.08 -17.21 -15.05
C GLY A 164 -21.89 -16.61 -15.81
N GLY A 165 -21.71 -15.30 -15.77
CA GLY A 165 -20.53 -14.61 -16.26
C GLY A 165 -19.32 -14.87 -15.37
N ARG A 166 -18.13 -14.75 -15.96
CA ARG A 166 -16.84 -14.84 -15.24
C ARG A 166 -16.36 -13.44 -14.88
#